data_6b8633bfda1f87b1d45d3c540044069f
#
_entry.id   6b8633bfda1f87b1d45d3c540044069f
#
_cell.length_a   1.000
_cell.length_b   1.000
_cell.length_c   1.000
_cell.angle_alpha   90.00
_cell.angle_beta   90.00
_cell.angle_gamma   90.00
#
_symmetry.space_group_name_H-M   'P 1'
#
loop_
_entity.id
_entity.type
_entity.pdbx_description
1 polymer ?
#
loop_
_entity_poly.entity_id
_entity_poly.type
_entity_poly.pdbx_seq_one_letter_code
_entity_poly.pdbx_strand_id
1 'polypeptide(L)'
;MSELKLIALDAEDLQIISAHLQDAVGRMSDIAYEQNAKRFALVLNRFDWSAVVSPIKKPQDASFERRQSALRFEQVNAVRSLKLDRSRPGEVISLLAIGFEETNAPSGTVTLHFSGGAQIALEVECIEAELVDLGAAWSTKSRPQHPGAAEEDA
;
A
#
# COMPACT_ATOMS: atom_id res chain seq x y z
N MET A 1 -8.85 19.41 0.16
CA MET A 1 -8.43 18.08 -0.07
C MET A 1 -7.09 17.80 0.54
N SER A 2 -7.07 16.90 1.44
CA SER A 2 -5.86 16.63 2.18
C SER A 2 -5.18 15.39 1.66
N GLU A 3 -3.88 15.42 1.71
CA GLU A 3 -3.07 14.25 1.43
C GLU A 3 -2.80 13.55 2.74
N LEU A 4 -2.83 12.24 2.68
CA LEU A 4 -2.62 11.43 3.85
C LEU A 4 -1.13 11.22 4.10
N LYS A 5 -0.74 11.31 5.36
CA LYS A 5 0.59 10.89 5.78
C LYS A 5 0.45 10.25 7.16
N LEU A 6 0.78 8.98 7.24
CA LEU A 6 0.70 8.22 8.49
C LEU A 6 2.03 7.58 8.78
N ILE A 7 2.40 7.61 10.04
CA ILE A 7 3.62 6.97 10.51
C ILE A 7 3.22 5.93 11.55
N ALA A 8 3.81 4.74 11.46
CA ALA A 8 3.55 3.67 12.39
C ALA A 8 4.84 3.28 13.09
N LEU A 9 4.81 3.29 14.41
CA LEU A 9 5.95 2.89 15.25
C LEU A 9 5.59 1.73 16.16
N ASP A 10 4.36 1.25 16.10
CA ASP A 10 3.92 0.10 16.87
C ASP A 10 2.82 -0.65 16.12
N ALA A 11 2.40 -1.76 16.67
CA ALA A 11 1.42 -2.62 16.01
C ALA A 11 0.06 -1.94 15.85
N GLU A 12 -0.31 -1.13 16.80
CA GLU A 12 -1.59 -0.43 16.76
C GLU A 12 -1.63 0.57 15.61
N ASP A 13 -0.57 1.36 15.48
CA ASP A 13 -0.44 2.30 14.37
C ASP A 13 -0.44 1.57 13.03
N LEU A 14 0.21 0.42 12.99
CA LEU A 14 0.30 -0.35 11.76
C LEU A 14 -1.08 -0.83 11.30
N GLN A 15 -1.97 -1.13 12.25
CA GLN A 15 -3.33 -1.53 11.90
C GLN A 15 -4.12 -0.37 11.28
N ILE A 16 -3.80 0.86 11.67
CA ILE A 16 -4.43 2.02 11.04
C ILE A 16 -4.00 2.12 9.59
N ILE A 17 -2.71 1.93 9.32
CA ILE A 17 -2.21 1.90 7.96
C ILE A 17 -2.87 0.77 7.17
N SER A 18 -2.98 -0.41 7.78
CA SER A 18 -3.61 -1.55 7.14
C SER A 18 -5.04 -1.24 6.69
N ALA A 19 -5.79 -0.56 7.56
CA ALA A 19 -7.17 -0.20 7.25
C ALA A 19 -7.26 0.75 6.05
N HIS A 20 -6.33 1.69 5.95
CA HIS A 20 -6.32 2.61 4.83
C HIS A 20 -5.94 1.93 3.52
N LEU A 21 -5.24 0.82 3.59
CA LEU A 21 -4.75 0.13 2.40
C LEU A 21 -5.57 -1.09 2.01
N GLN A 22 -6.68 -1.33 2.69
CA GLN A 22 -7.53 -2.46 2.35
C GLN A 22 -7.97 -2.35 0.90
N ASP A 23 -7.75 -3.42 0.14
CA ASP A 23 -8.08 -3.52 -1.28
C ASP A 23 -7.29 -2.57 -2.18
N ALA A 24 -6.20 -2.00 -1.68
CA ALA A 24 -5.32 -1.19 -2.52
C ALA A 24 -4.63 -2.07 -3.55
N VAL A 25 -4.43 -1.52 -4.74
CA VAL A 25 -3.95 -2.27 -5.89
C VAL A 25 -2.60 -1.74 -6.34
N GLY A 26 -1.69 -2.64 -6.64
CA GLY A 26 -0.39 -2.29 -7.18
C GLY A 26 0.06 -3.32 -8.18
N ARG A 27 1.31 -3.20 -8.60
CA ARG A 27 1.91 -4.16 -9.52
C ARG A 27 3.21 -4.68 -8.95
N MET A 28 3.57 -5.87 -9.38
CA MET A 28 4.83 -6.46 -8.96
C MET A 28 6.01 -5.54 -9.21
N SER A 29 5.99 -4.80 -10.31
CA SER A 29 7.09 -3.90 -10.66
C SER A 29 7.22 -2.71 -9.72
N ASP A 30 6.22 -2.46 -8.88
CA ASP A 30 6.21 -1.32 -7.96
C ASP A 30 6.72 -1.69 -6.57
N ILE A 31 7.24 -2.88 -6.42
CA ILE A 31 7.82 -3.36 -5.17
C ILE A 31 9.33 -3.22 -5.24
N ALA A 32 9.94 -2.65 -4.21
CA ALA A 32 11.39 -2.50 -4.15
C ALA A 32 11.90 -2.82 -2.77
N TYR A 33 13.03 -3.52 -2.73
CA TYR A 33 13.73 -3.77 -1.49
C TYR A 33 15.19 -3.38 -1.66
N GLU A 34 15.61 -2.41 -0.88
CA GLU A 34 17.01 -1.94 -0.87
C GLU A 34 17.69 -2.55 0.34
N GLN A 35 18.36 -3.64 0.13
CA GLN A 35 18.93 -4.42 1.23
C GLN A 35 19.95 -3.62 2.04
N ASN A 36 20.79 -2.84 1.37
CA ASN A 36 21.80 -2.06 2.07
C ASN A 36 21.20 -0.99 2.95
N ALA A 37 20.09 -0.41 2.53
CA ALA A 37 19.37 0.60 3.30
C ALA A 37 18.36 -0.01 4.26
N LYS A 38 18.15 -1.31 4.18
CA LYS A 38 17.15 -2.03 4.97
C LYS A 38 15.76 -1.42 4.78
N ARG A 39 15.43 -1.07 3.53
CA ARG A 39 14.18 -0.38 3.23
C ARG A 39 13.37 -1.16 2.22
N PHE A 40 12.11 -1.38 2.54
CA PHE A 40 11.15 -2.00 1.64
C PHE A 40 10.09 -0.95 1.28
N ALA A 41 9.74 -0.88 0.01
CA ALA A 41 8.74 0.09 -0.45
C ALA A 41 7.83 -0.52 -1.49
N LEU A 42 6.62 -0.02 -1.52
CA LEU A 42 5.58 -0.50 -2.43
C LEU A 42 4.67 0.67 -2.76
N VAL A 43 4.40 0.88 -4.05
CA VAL A 43 3.46 1.90 -4.48
C VAL A 43 2.13 1.23 -4.76
N LEU A 44 1.08 1.80 -4.21
CA LEU A 44 -0.27 1.26 -4.32
C LEU A 44 -1.25 2.36 -4.65
N ASN A 45 -2.31 1.99 -5.37
CA ASN A 45 -3.46 2.86 -5.56
C ASN A 45 -4.49 2.43 -4.53
N ARG A 46 -4.68 3.28 -3.52
CA ARG A 46 -5.63 2.97 -2.45
C ARG A 46 -6.95 3.64 -2.71
N PHE A 47 -8.01 3.06 -2.17
CA PHE A 47 -9.29 3.73 -2.15
C PHE A 47 -9.27 4.81 -1.09
N ASP A 48 -9.91 5.92 -1.37
CA ASP A 48 -10.12 6.95 -0.36
C ASP A 48 -11.43 6.63 0.35
N TRP A 49 -11.32 5.81 1.38
CA TRP A 49 -12.49 5.32 2.10
C TRP A 49 -13.28 6.44 2.77
N SER A 50 -12.63 7.56 3.06
CA SER A 50 -13.33 8.67 3.69
C SER A 50 -14.38 9.30 2.78
N ALA A 51 -14.18 9.19 1.47
CA ALA A 51 -15.15 9.71 0.52
C ALA A 51 -16.41 8.84 0.45
N VAL A 52 -16.30 7.58 0.84
CA VAL A 52 -17.41 6.65 0.74
C VAL A 52 -18.40 6.83 1.87
N VAL A 53 -17.97 7.35 3.00
CA VAL A 53 -18.83 7.46 4.17
C VAL A 53 -19.71 8.70 4.15
N SER A 54 -19.66 9.50 3.10
CA SER A 54 -20.51 10.68 3.01
C SER A 54 -21.98 10.24 2.92
N PRO A 55 -22.84 10.71 3.81
CA PRO A 55 -24.25 10.29 3.77
C PRO A 55 -25.02 10.89 2.59
N ILE A 56 -24.44 11.87 1.91
CA ILE A 56 -25.10 12.51 0.79
C ILE A 56 -24.98 11.69 -0.47
N LYS A 57 -23.95 10.92 -0.61
CA LYS A 57 -23.72 10.17 -1.83
C LYS A 57 -24.46 8.85 -1.79
N LYS A 58 -25.11 8.56 -2.88
CA LYS A 58 -25.75 7.25 -3.06
C LYS A 58 -24.71 6.29 -3.59
N PRO A 59 -24.77 5.01 -3.21
CA PRO A 59 -23.75 4.07 -3.64
C PRO A 59 -23.59 3.98 -5.15
N GLN A 60 -24.68 4.00 -5.89
CA GLN A 60 -24.59 3.89 -7.34
C GLN A 60 -24.07 5.15 -8.00
N ASP A 61 -24.09 6.28 -7.28
CA ASP A 61 -23.63 7.54 -7.81
C ASP A 61 -22.23 7.88 -7.32
N ALA A 62 -21.69 7.09 -6.41
CA ALA A 62 -20.42 7.42 -5.80
C ALA A 62 -19.30 7.21 -6.80
N SER A 63 -18.40 8.17 -6.86
CA SER A 63 -17.12 7.99 -7.53
C SER A 63 -16.12 7.73 -6.44
N PHE A 64 -15.60 6.52 -6.38
CA PHE A 64 -14.59 6.22 -5.39
C PHE A 64 -13.29 6.82 -5.86
N GLU A 65 -12.71 7.68 -5.06
CA GLU A 65 -11.41 8.23 -5.37
C GLU A 65 -10.32 7.23 -5.08
N ARG A 66 -9.35 7.20 -5.95
CA ARG A 66 -8.15 6.44 -5.71
C ARG A 66 -6.99 7.39 -5.59
N ARG A 67 -6.09 7.08 -4.66
CA ARG A 67 -4.90 7.88 -4.46
C ARG A 67 -3.70 6.98 -4.56
N GLN A 68 -2.71 7.44 -5.30
CA GLN A 68 -1.45 6.73 -5.37
C GLN A 68 -0.67 7.03 -4.09
N SER A 69 -0.25 5.99 -3.41
CA SER A 69 0.41 6.11 -2.13
C SER A 69 1.63 5.22 -2.08
N ALA A 70 2.62 5.64 -1.32
CA ALA A 70 3.80 4.83 -1.07
C ALA A 70 3.76 4.31 0.35
N LEU A 71 3.96 3.01 0.48
CA LEU A 71 4.11 2.36 1.77
C LEU A 71 5.57 1.99 1.92
N ARG A 72 6.21 2.44 2.99
CA ARG A 72 7.62 2.23 3.20
C ARG A 72 7.85 1.66 4.59
N PHE A 73 8.69 0.63 4.65
CA PHE A 73 9.15 0.06 5.92
C PHE A 73 10.65 0.24 6.01
N GLU A 74 11.11 0.73 7.15
CA GLU A 74 12.53 0.81 7.48
C GLU A 74 12.90 -0.36 8.37
N GLN A 75 14.18 -0.55 8.60
CA GLN A 75 14.70 -1.58 9.50
C GLN A 75 14.35 -2.99 9.05
N VAL A 76 14.27 -3.21 7.74
CA VAL A 76 13.91 -4.50 7.17
C VAL A 76 15.19 -5.29 6.88
N ASN A 77 15.37 -6.38 7.59
CA ASN A 77 16.57 -7.22 7.46
C ASN A 77 16.45 -8.26 6.38
N ALA A 78 15.22 -8.70 6.08
CA ALA A 78 15.02 -9.73 5.07
C ALA A 78 13.59 -9.64 4.55
N VAL A 79 13.42 -10.06 3.29
CA VAL A 79 12.11 -10.09 2.63
C VAL A 79 11.91 -11.46 2.04
N ARG A 80 10.76 -12.07 2.32
CA ARG A 80 10.38 -13.35 1.73
C ARG A 80 9.02 -13.21 1.10
N SER A 81 8.81 -13.90 -0.01
CA SER A 81 7.52 -13.85 -0.66
C SER A 81 6.98 -15.24 -0.92
N LEU A 82 5.66 -15.33 -1.00
CA LEU A 82 4.97 -16.57 -1.25
C LEU A 82 3.92 -16.31 -2.32
N LYS A 83 3.90 -17.14 -3.36
CA LYS A 83 2.91 -17.06 -4.45
C LYS A 83 2.96 -15.74 -5.21
N LEU A 84 4.13 -15.12 -5.27
CA LEU A 84 4.36 -13.95 -6.12
C LEU A 84 5.44 -14.28 -7.12
N ASP A 85 5.22 -13.94 -8.37
CA ASP A 85 6.10 -14.30 -9.47
C ASP A 85 6.82 -13.06 -9.98
N ARG A 86 8.11 -12.95 -9.69
CA ARG A 86 8.91 -11.80 -10.11
C ARG A 86 9.10 -11.75 -11.62
N SER A 87 8.87 -12.86 -12.31
CA SER A 87 8.98 -12.88 -13.77
C SER A 87 7.78 -12.20 -14.42
N ARG A 88 6.81 -11.77 -13.64
CA ARG A 88 5.62 -11.09 -14.15
C ARG A 88 5.50 -9.70 -13.54
N PRO A 89 6.36 -8.76 -13.98
CA PRO A 89 6.38 -7.43 -13.34
C PRO A 89 5.07 -6.67 -13.49
N GLY A 90 4.29 -6.96 -14.52
CA GLY A 90 3.01 -6.29 -14.70
C GLY A 90 1.86 -6.91 -13.96
N GLU A 91 2.11 -7.99 -13.23
CA GLU A 91 1.02 -8.65 -12.50
C GLU A 91 0.44 -7.73 -11.44
N VAL A 92 -0.89 -7.66 -11.41
CA VAL A 92 -1.62 -6.82 -10.46
C VAL A 92 -1.76 -7.57 -9.16
N ILE A 93 -1.48 -6.87 -8.07
CA ILE A 93 -1.62 -7.42 -6.72
C ILE A 93 -2.57 -6.52 -5.93
N SER A 94 -3.36 -7.14 -5.06
CA SER A 94 -4.33 -6.41 -4.25
C SER A 94 -4.05 -6.71 -2.79
N LEU A 95 -3.77 -5.67 -2.04
CA LEU A 95 -3.41 -5.81 -0.62
C LEU A 95 -4.67 -5.94 0.21
N LEU A 96 -4.74 -6.98 1.03
CA LEU A 96 -5.89 -7.23 1.87
C LEU A 96 -5.68 -6.77 3.30
N ALA A 97 -4.49 -7.02 3.84
CA ALA A 97 -4.23 -6.69 5.24
C ALA A 97 -2.73 -6.71 5.51
N ILE A 98 -2.34 -6.03 6.57
CA ILE A 98 -0.98 -6.04 7.08
C ILE A 98 -1.04 -6.54 8.51
N GLY A 99 -0.24 -7.56 8.82
CA GLY A 99 -0.18 -8.10 10.16
C GLY A 99 1.22 -7.99 10.74
N PHE A 100 1.33 -8.13 12.03
CA PHE A 100 2.62 -8.12 12.71
C PHE A 100 2.64 -9.21 13.76
N GLU A 101 3.71 -9.97 13.78
CA GLU A 101 3.94 -10.98 14.79
C GLU A 101 5.28 -10.71 15.46
N GLU A 102 5.24 -10.40 16.73
CA GLU A 102 6.46 -10.11 17.50
C GLU A 102 7.24 -11.39 17.69
N THR A 103 8.54 -11.30 17.50
CA THR A 103 9.42 -12.44 17.72
C THR A 103 10.29 -12.22 18.94
N ASN A 104 11.18 -11.26 18.87
CA ASN A 104 12.06 -10.93 20.00
C ASN A 104 12.02 -9.42 20.15
N ALA A 105 11.06 -8.95 20.93
CA ALA A 105 10.69 -7.54 21.00
C ALA A 105 11.89 -6.61 21.04
N PRO A 106 11.93 -5.55 20.25
CA PRO A 106 10.85 -5.03 19.38
C PRO A 106 10.85 -5.64 17.98
N SER A 107 11.65 -6.65 17.71
CA SER A 107 11.73 -7.29 16.42
C SER A 107 10.52 -8.16 16.14
N GLY A 108 10.22 -8.37 14.87
CA GLY A 108 9.14 -9.24 14.48
C GLY A 108 9.02 -9.38 12.98
N THR A 109 7.91 -9.95 12.56
CA THR A 109 7.61 -10.17 11.15
C THR A 109 6.37 -9.39 10.77
N VAL A 110 6.52 -8.49 9.80
CA VAL A 110 5.39 -7.82 9.19
C VAL A 110 4.99 -8.62 7.97
N THR A 111 3.73 -9.00 7.88
CA THR A 111 3.25 -9.76 6.73
C THR A 111 2.24 -8.94 5.96
N LEU A 112 2.50 -8.76 4.67
CA LEU A 112 1.57 -8.15 3.75
C LEU A 112 0.79 -9.28 3.10
N HIS A 113 -0.53 -9.29 3.31
CA HIS A 113 -1.40 -10.33 2.76
C HIS A 113 -2.08 -9.80 1.51
N PHE A 114 -1.91 -10.52 0.41
CA PHE A 114 -2.50 -10.14 -0.87
C PHE A 114 -3.58 -11.14 -1.26
N SER A 115 -4.43 -10.75 -2.19
CA SER A 115 -5.45 -11.64 -2.72
C SER A 115 -4.79 -12.87 -3.35
N GLY A 116 -5.53 -13.97 -3.38
CA GLY A 116 -5.03 -15.22 -3.95
C GLY A 116 -4.06 -15.97 -3.06
N GLY A 117 -3.93 -15.56 -1.79
CA GLY A 117 -3.04 -16.23 -0.86
C GLY A 117 -1.59 -15.82 -0.97
N ALA A 118 -1.30 -14.80 -1.77
CA ALA A 118 0.07 -14.30 -1.88
C ALA A 118 0.45 -13.50 -0.64
N GLN A 119 1.71 -13.53 -0.28
CA GLN A 119 2.22 -12.85 0.91
C GLN A 119 3.62 -12.34 0.70
N ILE A 120 3.94 -11.24 1.38
CA ILE A 120 5.31 -10.78 1.54
C ILE A 120 5.56 -10.65 3.04
N ALA A 121 6.59 -11.32 3.53
CA ALA A 121 6.97 -11.26 4.93
C ALA A 121 8.24 -10.44 5.06
N LEU A 122 8.21 -9.44 5.94
CA LEU A 122 9.34 -8.57 6.21
C LEU A 122 9.85 -8.86 7.62
N GLU A 123 11.11 -9.25 7.72
CA GLU A 123 11.73 -9.40 9.03
C GLU A 123 12.27 -8.04 9.44
N VAL A 124 11.69 -7.46 10.48
CA VAL A 124 12.03 -6.10 10.89
C VAL A 124 12.65 -6.09 12.28
N GLU A 125 13.56 -5.14 12.49
CA GLU A 125 14.13 -4.93 13.83
C GLU A 125 13.13 -4.29 14.76
N CYS A 126 12.25 -3.48 14.19
CA CYS A 126 11.13 -2.85 14.90
C CYS A 126 10.16 -2.35 13.83
N ILE A 127 8.98 -1.94 14.24
CA ILE A 127 8.02 -1.34 13.33
C ILE A 127 8.41 0.11 13.11
N GLU A 128 8.73 0.43 11.86
CA GLU A 128 8.96 1.82 11.46
C GLU A 128 8.46 1.93 10.03
N ALA A 129 7.24 2.43 9.87
CA ALA A 129 6.58 2.46 8.58
C ALA A 129 5.95 3.81 8.32
N GLU A 130 5.79 4.11 7.04
CA GLU A 130 5.18 5.36 6.62
C GLU A 130 4.29 5.08 5.41
N LEU A 131 3.09 5.67 5.44
CA LEU A 131 2.18 5.68 4.30
C LEU A 131 1.98 7.12 3.90
N VAL A 132 2.29 7.46 2.66
CA VAL A 132 2.18 8.84 2.19
C VAL A 132 1.55 8.87 0.80
N ASP A 133 0.61 9.77 0.62
CA ASP A 133 0.01 9.99 -0.70
C ASP A 133 1.02 10.70 -1.60
N LEU A 134 1.08 10.26 -2.86
CA LEU A 134 2.12 10.74 -3.79
C LEU A 134 1.63 11.78 -4.77
N GLY A 135 0.34 12.03 -4.84
CA GLY A 135 -0.12 13.00 -5.81
C GLY A 135 -1.59 13.24 -5.73
N ALA A 136 -2.11 13.88 -6.75
CA ALA A 136 -3.51 14.24 -6.78
C ALA A 136 -4.37 13.01 -6.90
N ALA A 137 -5.53 13.06 -6.27
CA ALA A 137 -6.53 12.01 -6.37
C ALA A 137 -7.18 12.02 -7.74
N TRP A 138 -7.69 10.89 -8.13
CA TRP A 138 -8.51 10.81 -9.34
C TRP A 138 -9.65 9.85 -9.09
N SER A 139 -10.69 9.97 -9.92
CA SER A 139 -11.84 9.09 -9.83
C SER A 139 -11.58 7.84 -10.66
N THR A 140 -11.85 6.67 -10.10
CA THR A 140 -11.71 5.42 -10.84
C THR A 140 -12.73 5.32 -11.96
N LYS A 141 -13.84 6.03 -11.81
CA LYS A 141 -14.92 5.94 -12.77
C LYS A 141 -14.63 6.76 -14.01
N SER A 142 -14.00 7.89 -13.85
CA SER A 142 -13.80 8.82 -14.96
C SER A 142 -12.35 9.01 -15.28
N ARG A 143 -11.53 8.07 -15.04
CA ARG A 143 -10.12 8.17 -15.27
C ARG A 143 -9.85 8.54 -16.70
N PRO A 144 -9.44 9.75 -16.98
CA PRO A 144 -9.14 10.10 -18.36
C PRO A 144 -7.86 9.44 -18.78
N GLN A 145 -7.75 9.36 -20.00
CA GLN A 145 -6.57 8.87 -20.46
C GLN A 145 -5.64 9.92 -20.66
N HIS A 146 -5.03 10.22 -20.34
CA HIS A 146 -4.37 11.34 -20.48
C HIS A 146 -3.22 11.29 -20.75
N PRO A 147 -3.22 11.26 -21.51
CA PRO A 147 -2.33 11.12 -21.73
C PRO A 147 -1.58 11.81 -21.22
N GLY A 148 -1.85 11.65 -21.30
CA GLY A 148 -1.41 11.84 -20.84
C GLY A 148 -1.18 12.00 -20.08
N ALA A 149 -1.43 12.01 -20.03
CA ALA A 149 -1.46 12.03 -19.32
C ALA A 149 -0.94 11.71 -18.92
N ALA A 150 -0.79 11.75 -19.11
CA ALA A 150 -0.43 11.53 -18.95
C ALA A 150 0.22 11.69 -18.89
N GLU A 151 0.41 11.89 -19.04
CA GLU A 151 0.77 12.19 -19.24
C GLU A 151 1.25 12.67 -18.87
N GLU A 152 1.33 12.81 -18.77
CA GLU A 152 1.51 13.25 -18.66
C GLU A 152 1.96 13.43 -18.26
N ASP A 153 2.10 13.37 -18.28
CA ASP A 153 2.27 13.47 -18.19
C ASP A 153 2.59 13.39 -18.05
N ALA A 154 2.96 13.47 -18.27
CA ALA A 154 2.98 13.45 -18.31
C ALA A 154 3.08 13.50 -18.26
#